data_4930b389730d2d5761db8f190e4ed98d
#
_entry.id   4930b389730d2d5761db8f190e4ed98d
#
_cell.length_a   1.000
_cell.length_b   1.000
_cell.length_c   1.000
_cell.angle_alpha   90.00
_cell.angle_beta   90.00
_cell.angle_gamma   90.00
#
_symmetry.space_group_name_H-M   'P 1'
#
loop_
_entity.id
_entity.type
_entity.pdbx_description
1 polymer ?
#
loop_
_entity_poly.entity_id
_entity_poly.type
_entity_poly.pdbx_seq_one_letter_code
_entity_poly.pdbx_strand_id
1 'polypeptide(L)'
;MELGEKLERGWRRSTESLLIFAVLLGFGFFINREVELKGLYMDDLYLWSCYGEQSFMEYVFPMGGSRFRFVFYLASWLELLFLGGHVEWMVPFNILLNSLIAFSIYRMCLSFSSGRKAVSLVLALAFLSSRMAYYQIGQFYGLMESLGLWAAVGILYFLYRYMNERNSVSYLYGCLLYFLASFIHERYMSLLPALLLALALAPKRRGSKRYEDGRRGSLKKAGWEEEDDGEYARGTVRETAQETARG
;
A
#
# COMPACT_ATOMS: atom_id res chain seq x y z
N MET A 1 32.19 11.68 -14.54
CA MET A 1 31.59 12.73 -13.71
C MET A 1 30.13 12.43 -13.35
N GLU A 2 29.25 12.10 -14.29
CA GLU A 2 27.81 11.80 -14.02
C GLU A 2 27.53 10.60 -13.08
N LEU A 3 28.35 9.55 -13.13
CA LEU A 3 28.18 8.36 -12.30
C LEU A 3 28.48 8.68 -10.83
N GLY A 4 29.51 9.47 -10.55
CA GLY A 4 29.84 9.92 -9.19
C GLY A 4 28.73 10.75 -8.57
N GLU A 5 28.18 11.70 -9.30
CA GLU A 5 27.07 12.53 -8.81
C GLU A 5 25.76 11.75 -8.59
N LYS A 6 25.50 10.72 -9.39
CA LYS A 6 24.33 9.82 -9.18
C LYS A 6 24.52 8.98 -7.91
N LEU A 7 25.72 8.48 -7.66
CA LEU A 7 26.06 7.73 -6.45
C LEU A 7 25.98 8.61 -5.20
N GLU A 8 26.53 9.82 -5.23
CA GLU A 8 26.41 10.76 -4.10
C GLU A 8 24.97 11.17 -3.80
N ARG A 9 24.17 11.43 -4.82
CA ARG A 9 22.73 11.72 -4.62
C ARG A 9 21.95 10.53 -4.06
N GLY A 10 22.28 9.31 -4.49
CA GLY A 10 21.73 8.08 -3.94
C GLY A 10 22.09 7.92 -2.47
N TRP A 11 23.35 8.08 -2.13
CA TRP A 11 23.88 8.00 -0.77
C TRP A 11 23.24 9.03 0.16
N ARG A 12 23.17 10.29 -0.24
CA ARG A 12 22.52 11.37 0.53
C ARG A 12 21.06 11.08 0.82
N ARG A 13 20.29 10.56 -0.16
CA ARG A 13 18.88 10.18 0.04
C ARG A 13 18.72 9.01 1.00
N SER A 14 19.62 8.04 0.93
CA SER A 14 19.61 6.89 1.85
C SER A 14 19.91 7.33 3.28
N THR A 15 20.96 8.13 3.47
CA THR A 15 21.37 8.65 4.78
C THR A 15 20.26 9.52 5.41
N GLU A 16 19.62 10.39 4.62
CA GLU A 16 18.51 11.20 5.09
C GLU A 16 17.31 10.32 5.53
N SER A 17 17.00 9.28 4.77
CA SER A 17 15.92 8.35 5.11
C SER A 17 16.20 7.60 6.41
N LEU A 18 17.43 7.14 6.61
CA LEU A 18 17.86 6.49 7.85
C LEU A 18 17.79 7.44 9.04
N LEU A 19 18.22 8.70 8.87
CA LEU A 19 18.15 9.72 9.93
C LEU A 19 16.69 9.98 10.35
N ILE A 20 15.78 10.15 9.39
CA ILE A 20 14.35 10.36 9.68
C ILE A 20 13.78 9.13 10.42
N PHE A 21 14.11 7.93 9.96
CA PHE A 21 13.67 6.72 10.65
C PHE A 21 14.21 6.63 12.08
N ALA A 22 15.49 6.95 12.29
CA ALA A 22 16.10 6.99 13.61
C ALA A 22 15.43 8.03 14.54
N VAL A 23 15.06 9.20 14.01
CA VAL A 23 14.31 10.23 14.77
C VAL A 23 12.92 9.71 15.15
N LEU A 24 12.19 9.09 14.23
CA LEU A 24 10.86 8.51 14.52
C LEU A 24 10.95 7.38 15.54
N LEU A 25 11.94 6.51 15.42
CA LEU A 25 12.17 5.41 16.37
C LEU A 25 12.53 5.95 17.74
N GLY A 26 13.48 6.89 17.85
CA GLY A 26 13.86 7.53 19.09
C GLY A 26 12.68 8.25 19.76
N PHE A 27 11.85 8.95 18.97
CA PHE A 27 10.63 9.56 19.46
C PHE A 27 9.62 8.51 19.96
N GLY A 28 9.44 7.41 19.23
CA GLY A 28 8.58 6.28 19.64
C GLY A 28 9.00 5.72 20.99
N PHE A 29 10.29 5.47 21.20
CA PHE A 29 10.81 5.04 22.52
C PHE A 29 10.64 6.10 23.61
N PHE A 30 10.87 7.36 23.27
CA PHE A 30 10.76 8.44 24.25
C PHE A 30 9.34 8.60 24.80
N ILE A 31 8.31 8.61 23.94
CA ILE A 31 6.92 8.80 24.39
C ILE A 31 6.32 7.56 25.03
N ASN A 32 6.84 6.35 24.71
CA ASN A 32 6.34 5.09 25.26
C ASN A 32 7.26 4.48 26.33
N ARG A 33 8.19 5.24 26.89
CA ARG A 33 9.18 4.76 27.87
C ARG A 33 8.58 4.17 29.16
N GLU A 34 7.34 4.52 29.48
CA GLU A 34 6.63 4.04 30.67
C GLU A 34 5.59 2.95 30.34
N VAL A 35 5.52 2.54 29.05
CA VAL A 35 4.62 1.45 28.64
C VAL A 35 5.28 0.12 28.96
N GLU A 36 4.65 -0.64 29.84
CA GLU A 36 5.08 -1.99 30.21
C GLU A 36 3.92 -2.97 30.03
N LEU A 37 4.20 -4.12 29.44
CA LEU A 37 3.28 -5.26 29.43
C LEU A 37 3.36 -5.95 30.81
N LYS A 38 2.39 -5.66 31.68
CA LYS A 38 2.32 -6.28 33.00
C LYS A 38 1.85 -7.73 32.99
N GLY A 39 1.41 -8.21 31.84
CA GLY A 39 0.94 -9.59 31.62
C GLY A 39 0.14 -9.69 30.31
N LEU A 40 -0.08 -10.93 29.90
CA LEU A 40 -0.89 -11.24 28.72
C LEU A 40 -2.36 -11.41 29.14
N TYR A 41 -3.28 -10.80 28.40
CA TYR A 41 -4.71 -10.83 28.68
C TYR A 41 -5.50 -11.35 27.49
N MET A 42 -6.57 -12.08 27.77
CA MET A 42 -7.56 -12.52 26.77
C MET A 42 -6.90 -13.09 25.49
N ASP A 43 -7.02 -12.36 24.39
CA ASP A 43 -6.51 -12.80 23.09
C ASP A 43 -4.99 -12.95 23.06
N ASP A 44 -4.26 -12.09 23.80
CA ASP A 44 -2.79 -12.18 23.92
C ASP A 44 -2.38 -13.49 24.60
N LEU A 45 -3.03 -13.83 25.72
CA LEU A 45 -2.78 -15.05 26.46
C LEU A 45 -3.17 -16.27 25.64
N TYR A 46 -4.29 -16.21 24.90
CA TYR A 46 -4.74 -17.27 24.03
C TYR A 46 -3.71 -17.58 22.93
N LEU A 47 -3.25 -16.56 22.21
CA LEU A 47 -2.26 -16.73 21.16
C LEU A 47 -0.93 -17.28 21.68
N TRP A 48 -0.49 -16.80 22.84
CA TRP A 48 0.74 -17.26 23.47
C TRP A 48 0.63 -18.72 23.93
N SER A 49 -0.49 -19.13 24.54
CA SER A 49 -0.73 -20.51 24.95
C SER A 49 -0.81 -21.46 23.76
N CYS A 50 -1.53 -21.06 22.70
CA CYS A 50 -1.61 -21.84 21.46
C CYS A 50 -0.24 -22.05 20.81
N TYR A 51 0.65 -21.06 20.86
CA TYR A 51 2.01 -21.20 20.34
C TYR A 51 2.81 -22.29 21.07
N GLY A 52 2.63 -22.43 22.38
CA GLY A 52 3.31 -23.47 23.18
C GLY A 52 2.74 -24.88 23.01
N GLU A 53 1.47 -25.00 22.62
CA GLU A 53 0.73 -26.28 22.63
C GLU A 53 0.44 -26.83 21.22
N GLN A 54 0.29 -25.97 20.22
CA GLN A 54 -0.13 -26.35 18.87
C GLN A 54 1.05 -26.51 17.92
N SER A 55 0.89 -27.36 16.91
CA SER A 55 1.81 -27.42 15.77
C SER A 55 1.70 -26.14 14.93
N PHE A 56 2.73 -25.83 14.15
CA PHE A 56 2.72 -24.66 13.23
C PHE A 56 1.47 -24.62 12.35
N MET A 57 1.06 -25.74 11.78
CA MET A 57 -0.10 -25.80 10.89
C MET A 57 -1.42 -25.56 11.63
N GLU A 58 -1.57 -26.10 12.83
CA GLU A 58 -2.77 -25.88 13.65
C GLU A 58 -2.87 -24.43 14.13
N TYR A 59 -1.73 -23.83 14.44
CA TYR A 59 -1.69 -22.42 14.86
C TYR A 59 -2.03 -21.46 13.70
N VAL A 60 -1.41 -21.67 12.53
CA VAL A 60 -1.59 -20.76 11.37
C VAL A 60 -2.95 -20.95 10.70
N PHE A 61 -3.46 -22.19 10.70
CA PHE A 61 -4.75 -22.56 10.10
C PHE A 61 -5.68 -23.21 11.15
N PRO A 62 -6.16 -22.44 12.16
CA PRO A 62 -6.97 -22.99 13.23
C PRO A 62 -8.28 -23.56 12.68
N MET A 63 -8.48 -24.85 12.89
CA MET A 63 -9.68 -25.57 12.49
C MET A 63 -10.85 -25.19 13.40
N GLY A 64 -12.04 -24.95 12.79
CA GLY A 64 -13.25 -24.63 13.55
C GLY A 64 -13.41 -23.16 13.93
N GLY A 65 -12.48 -22.30 13.57
CA GLY A 65 -12.63 -20.85 13.75
C GLY A 65 -13.60 -20.23 12.73
N SER A 66 -14.42 -19.27 13.19
CA SER A 66 -15.33 -18.51 12.31
C SER A 66 -14.61 -17.50 11.42
N ARG A 67 -13.31 -17.28 11.62
CA ARG A 67 -12.50 -16.23 10.96
C ARG A 67 -11.20 -16.80 10.44
N PHE A 68 -10.99 -16.62 9.14
CA PHE A 68 -9.80 -17.11 8.47
C PHE A 68 -8.76 -15.97 8.35
N ARG A 69 -7.84 -15.88 9.31
CA ARG A 69 -6.81 -14.81 9.44
C ARG A 69 -5.39 -15.36 9.35
N PHE A 70 -5.14 -16.23 8.39
CA PHE A 70 -3.86 -16.95 8.33
C PHE A 70 -2.63 -16.04 8.23
N VAL A 71 -2.73 -14.87 7.59
CA VAL A 71 -1.62 -13.91 7.49
C VAL A 71 -1.27 -13.34 8.87
N PHE A 72 -2.29 -13.04 9.67
CA PHE A 72 -2.09 -12.60 11.05
C PHE A 72 -1.48 -13.71 11.91
N TYR A 73 -2.03 -14.92 11.88
CA TYR A 73 -1.51 -16.04 12.67
C TYR A 73 -0.07 -16.41 12.27
N LEU A 74 0.25 -16.38 10.98
CA LEU A 74 1.62 -16.56 10.50
C LEU A 74 2.57 -15.48 11.05
N ALA A 75 2.17 -14.22 11.02
CA ALA A 75 2.98 -13.12 11.55
C ALA A 75 3.14 -13.24 13.07
N SER A 76 2.08 -13.60 13.79
CA SER A 76 2.10 -13.84 15.24
C SER A 76 3.01 -15.01 15.61
N TRP A 77 2.97 -16.11 14.84
CA TRP A 77 3.91 -17.21 15.02
C TRP A 77 5.37 -16.75 14.86
N LEU A 78 5.65 -15.99 13.81
CA LEU A 78 7.01 -15.47 13.59
C LEU A 78 7.43 -14.52 14.70
N GLU A 79 6.55 -13.64 15.17
CA GLU A 79 6.83 -12.76 16.30
C GLU A 79 7.19 -13.59 17.55
N LEU A 80 6.39 -14.58 17.91
CA LEU A 80 6.64 -15.45 19.06
C LEU A 80 7.91 -16.30 18.90
N LEU A 81 8.23 -16.72 17.67
CA LEU A 81 9.48 -17.43 17.37
C LEU A 81 10.71 -16.56 17.66
N PHE A 82 10.67 -15.25 17.36
CA PHE A 82 11.77 -14.32 17.60
C PHE A 82 11.80 -13.80 19.04
N LEU A 83 10.65 -13.57 19.64
CA LEU A 83 10.57 -13.04 21.01
C LEU A 83 10.68 -14.15 22.08
N GLY A 84 10.45 -15.40 21.72
CA GLY A 84 10.82 -16.58 22.50
C GLY A 84 10.21 -16.69 23.91
N GLY A 85 9.14 -16.07 24.21
CA GLY A 85 8.58 -16.04 25.56
C GLY A 85 9.12 -14.88 26.43
N HIS A 86 9.95 -14.01 25.88
CA HIS A 86 10.43 -12.78 26.51
C HIS A 86 9.41 -11.67 26.32
N VAL A 87 8.39 -11.62 27.19
CA VAL A 87 7.29 -10.63 27.13
C VAL A 87 7.81 -9.19 27.18
N GLU A 88 8.94 -8.97 27.85
CA GLU A 88 9.61 -7.66 27.95
C GLU A 88 10.06 -7.10 26.59
N TRP A 89 10.27 -7.93 25.58
CA TRP A 89 10.65 -7.50 24.22
C TRP A 89 9.46 -7.14 23.33
N MET A 90 8.23 -7.45 23.73
CA MET A 90 7.04 -7.16 22.93
C MET A 90 6.81 -5.66 22.74
N VAL A 91 6.95 -4.85 23.80
CA VAL A 91 6.80 -3.40 23.69
C VAL A 91 7.86 -2.77 22.79
N PRO A 92 9.17 -3.03 22.96
CA PRO A 92 10.21 -2.59 22.03
C PRO A 92 9.96 -3.00 20.58
N PHE A 93 9.51 -4.22 20.35
CA PHE A 93 9.17 -4.71 19.02
C PHE A 93 7.99 -3.95 18.41
N ASN A 94 6.92 -3.74 19.17
CA ASN A 94 5.76 -2.97 18.73
C ASN A 94 6.10 -1.49 18.47
N ILE A 95 7.02 -0.88 19.25
CA ILE A 95 7.53 0.47 18.99
C ILE A 95 8.28 0.49 17.67
N LEU A 96 9.14 -0.49 17.39
CA LEU A 96 9.84 -0.62 16.12
C LEU A 96 8.84 -0.72 14.94
N LEU A 97 7.84 -1.59 15.05
CA LEU A 97 6.81 -1.81 14.02
C LEU A 97 6.00 -0.52 13.76
N ASN A 98 5.55 0.16 14.83
CA ASN A 98 4.85 1.43 14.70
C ASN A 98 5.73 2.55 14.13
N SER A 99 7.03 2.54 14.40
CA SER A 99 8.00 3.46 13.80
C SER A 99 8.19 3.21 12.30
N LEU A 100 8.13 1.95 11.85
CA LEU A 100 8.13 1.59 10.42
C LEU A 100 6.84 2.07 9.73
N ILE A 101 5.69 1.96 10.40
CA ILE A 101 4.42 2.51 9.89
C ILE A 101 4.50 4.03 9.78
N ALA A 102 4.98 4.71 10.82
CA ALA A 102 5.18 6.16 10.83
C ALA A 102 6.13 6.61 9.71
N PHE A 103 7.21 5.87 9.48
CA PHE A 103 8.13 6.13 8.37
C PHE A 103 7.45 5.93 7.01
N SER A 104 6.61 4.91 6.86
CA SER A 104 5.83 4.70 5.64
C SER A 104 4.82 5.82 5.40
N ILE A 105 4.15 6.32 6.45
CA ILE A 105 3.29 7.49 6.41
C ILE A 105 4.10 8.74 5.99
N TYR A 106 5.29 8.95 6.59
CA TYR A 106 6.19 10.04 6.18
C TYR A 106 6.50 9.98 4.69
N ARG A 107 6.89 8.83 4.18
CA ARG A 107 7.22 8.63 2.76
C ARG A 107 6.03 8.86 1.84
N MET A 108 4.86 8.38 2.23
CA MET A 108 3.61 8.59 1.49
C MET A 108 3.23 10.08 1.48
N CYS A 109 3.23 10.74 2.63
CA CYS A 109 2.92 12.17 2.74
C CYS A 109 3.91 13.04 1.98
N LEU A 110 5.20 12.67 1.96
CA LEU A 110 6.21 13.37 1.17
C LEU A 110 5.88 13.33 -0.33
N SER A 111 5.36 12.20 -0.82
CA SER A 111 4.92 12.06 -2.21
C SER A 111 3.65 12.89 -2.51
N PHE A 112 2.71 12.96 -1.57
CA PHE A 112 1.45 13.71 -1.72
C PHE A 112 1.64 15.22 -1.59
N SER A 113 2.55 15.66 -0.70
CA SER A 113 2.78 17.06 -0.38
C SER A 113 3.79 17.76 -1.28
N SER A 114 4.13 17.17 -2.43
CA SER A 114 5.16 17.71 -3.34
C SER A 114 6.51 17.96 -2.66
N GLY A 115 6.89 17.07 -1.73
CA GLY A 115 8.19 17.09 -1.07
C GLY A 115 8.28 17.95 0.20
N ARG A 116 7.16 18.35 0.81
CA ARG A 116 7.15 19.12 2.08
C ARG A 116 7.54 18.26 3.27
N LYS A 117 8.84 18.21 3.57
CA LYS A 117 9.43 17.35 4.63
C LYS A 117 8.86 17.63 6.02
N ALA A 118 8.70 18.90 6.39
CA ALA A 118 8.18 19.28 7.71
C ALA A 118 6.75 18.77 7.93
N VAL A 119 5.85 18.96 6.96
CA VAL A 119 4.47 18.49 7.05
C VAL A 119 4.43 16.97 7.16
N SER A 120 5.22 16.27 6.35
CA SER A 120 5.30 14.81 6.37
C SER A 120 5.81 14.27 7.72
N LEU A 121 6.81 14.95 8.29
CA LEU A 121 7.34 14.59 9.60
C LEU A 121 6.32 14.81 10.72
N VAL A 122 5.64 15.96 10.72
CA VAL A 122 4.58 16.27 11.70
C VAL A 122 3.48 15.22 11.67
N LEU A 123 3.03 14.79 10.47
CA LEU A 123 2.00 13.75 10.34
C LEU A 123 2.47 12.40 10.86
N ALA A 124 3.73 12.02 10.62
CA ALA A 124 4.30 10.78 11.15
C ALA A 124 4.44 10.81 12.68
N LEU A 125 4.87 11.95 13.26
CA LEU A 125 4.95 12.14 14.72
C LEU A 125 3.55 12.16 15.36
N ALA A 126 2.56 12.80 14.70
CA ALA A 126 1.17 12.78 15.14
C ALA A 126 0.59 11.37 15.18
N PHE A 127 0.92 10.52 14.20
CA PHE A 127 0.54 9.12 14.24
C PHE A 127 1.15 8.40 15.45
N LEU A 128 2.46 8.53 15.68
CA LEU A 128 3.12 7.90 16.85
C LEU A 128 2.55 8.39 18.18
N SER A 129 2.13 9.65 18.28
CA SER A 129 1.50 10.24 19.47
C SER A 129 0.00 9.90 19.58
N SER A 130 -0.56 9.17 18.62
CA SER A 130 -1.98 8.86 18.61
C SER A 130 -2.35 7.76 19.59
N ARG A 131 -3.60 7.79 20.07
CA ARG A 131 -4.15 6.71 20.88
C ARG A 131 -4.11 5.36 20.15
N MET A 132 -4.19 5.37 18.83
CA MET A 132 -4.12 4.15 18.02
C MET A 132 -2.74 3.49 18.15
N ALA A 133 -1.65 4.25 17.96
CA ALA A 133 -0.29 3.74 18.12
C ALA A 133 -0.05 3.25 19.56
N TYR A 134 -0.54 3.98 20.57
CA TYR A 134 -0.46 3.56 21.95
C TYR A 134 -1.10 2.19 22.22
N TYR A 135 -2.30 1.95 21.69
CA TYR A 135 -2.96 0.64 21.80
C TYR A 135 -2.20 -0.48 21.08
N GLN A 136 -1.64 -0.18 19.91
CA GLN A 136 -0.86 -1.16 19.15
C GLN A 136 0.45 -1.53 19.87
N ILE A 137 1.04 -0.59 20.62
CA ILE A 137 2.29 -0.81 21.34
C ILE A 137 2.06 -1.59 22.64
N GLY A 138 0.97 -1.31 23.34
CA GLY A 138 0.69 -1.87 24.66
C GLY A 138 0.10 -3.27 24.68
N GLN A 139 -0.05 -3.96 23.54
CA GLN A 139 -0.67 -5.28 23.44
C GLN A 139 0.08 -6.15 22.43
N PHE A 140 0.19 -7.45 22.71
CA PHE A 140 0.71 -8.41 21.73
C PHE A 140 -0.22 -8.51 20.49
N TYR A 141 -1.52 -8.52 20.71
CA TYR A 141 -2.54 -8.50 19.64
C TYR A 141 -2.48 -7.21 18.79
N GLY A 142 -1.76 -6.20 19.25
CA GLY A 142 -1.46 -4.97 18.50
C GLY A 142 -0.74 -5.21 17.17
N LEU A 143 -0.03 -6.35 17.02
CA LEU A 143 0.56 -6.80 15.76
C LEU A 143 -0.47 -6.84 14.63
N MET A 144 -1.67 -7.37 14.89
CA MET A 144 -2.74 -7.46 13.89
C MET A 144 -3.14 -6.08 13.35
N GLU A 145 -3.33 -5.13 14.25
CA GLU A 145 -3.70 -3.76 13.89
C GLU A 145 -2.56 -3.05 13.15
N SER A 146 -1.33 -3.25 13.61
CA SER A 146 -0.13 -2.66 13.02
C SER A 146 0.10 -3.17 11.60
N LEU A 147 0.03 -4.46 11.38
CA LEU A 147 0.18 -5.07 10.05
C LEU A 147 -0.93 -4.63 9.09
N GLY A 148 -2.18 -4.63 9.57
CA GLY A 148 -3.32 -4.22 8.78
C GLY A 148 -3.23 -2.74 8.39
N LEU A 149 -2.85 -1.86 9.32
CA LEU A 149 -2.62 -0.45 9.04
C LEU A 149 -1.46 -0.24 8.06
N TRP A 150 -0.36 -0.97 8.23
CA TRP A 150 0.79 -0.88 7.33
C TRP A 150 0.41 -1.31 5.91
N ALA A 151 -0.36 -2.39 5.78
CA ALA A 151 -0.92 -2.81 4.49
C ALA A 151 -1.84 -1.73 3.90
N ALA A 152 -2.72 -1.12 4.69
CA ALA A 152 -3.60 -0.03 4.23
C ALA A 152 -2.81 1.19 3.72
N VAL A 153 -1.76 1.61 4.43
CA VAL A 153 -0.84 2.68 3.98
C VAL A 153 -0.19 2.30 2.64
N GLY A 154 0.27 1.05 2.51
CA GLY A 154 0.85 0.54 1.27
C GLY A 154 -0.16 0.52 0.11
N ILE A 155 -1.39 0.07 0.35
CA ILE A 155 -2.48 0.08 -0.64
C ILE A 155 -2.72 1.50 -1.15
N LEU A 156 -2.89 2.48 -0.26
CA LEU A 156 -3.11 3.87 -0.62
C LEU A 156 -1.93 4.47 -1.39
N TYR A 157 -0.70 4.14 -1.00
CA TYR A 157 0.51 4.58 -1.69
C TYR A 157 0.59 4.02 -3.12
N PHE A 158 0.38 2.72 -3.30
CA PHE A 158 0.42 2.10 -4.64
C PHE A 158 -0.72 2.54 -5.52
N LEU A 159 -1.90 2.78 -4.94
CA LEU A 159 -3.04 3.34 -5.64
C LEU A 159 -2.74 4.76 -6.15
N TYR A 160 -2.16 5.61 -5.31
CA TYR A 160 -1.71 6.94 -5.70
C TYR A 160 -0.68 6.89 -6.83
N ARG A 161 0.30 6.01 -6.74
CA ARG A 161 1.27 5.81 -7.81
C ARG A 161 0.61 5.36 -9.11
N TYR A 162 -0.33 4.42 -9.03
CA TYR A 162 -1.08 3.99 -10.20
C TYR A 162 -1.85 5.14 -10.85
N MET A 163 -2.51 5.98 -10.07
CA MET A 163 -3.28 7.11 -10.58
C MET A 163 -2.39 8.16 -11.27
N ASN A 164 -1.20 8.41 -10.74
CA ASN A 164 -0.29 9.43 -11.27
C ASN A 164 0.62 8.90 -12.40
N GLU A 165 1.25 7.76 -12.20
CA GLU A 165 2.28 7.20 -13.09
C GLU A 165 1.70 6.22 -14.11
N ARG A 166 0.45 5.77 -13.95
CA ARG A 166 -0.20 4.73 -14.77
C ARG A 166 0.59 3.43 -14.84
N ASN A 167 1.35 3.14 -13.82
CA ASN A 167 2.13 1.94 -13.71
C ASN A 167 1.25 0.76 -13.25
N SER A 168 0.94 -0.17 -14.14
CA SER A 168 0.15 -1.37 -13.85
C SER A 168 0.76 -2.24 -12.76
N VAL A 169 2.09 -2.22 -12.61
CA VAL A 169 2.79 -2.96 -11.55
C VAL A 169 2.43 -2.39 -10.17
N SER A 170 2.32 -1.06 -10.05
CA SER A 170 1.86 -0.43 -8.80
C SER A 170 0.43 -0.85 -8.46
N TYR A 171 -0.46 -0.93 -9.45
CA TYR A 171 -1.81 -1.44 -9.23
C TYR A 171 -1.82 -2.89 -8.74
N LEU A 172 -1.02 -3.75 -9.35
CA LEU A 172 -0.90 -5.15 -8.95
C LEU A 172 -0.42 -5.29 -7.49
N TYR A 173 0.60 -4.51 -7.08
CA TYR A 173 1.04 -4.48 -5.67
C TYR A 173 -0.06 -3.99 -4.72
N GLY A 174 -0.85 -3.00 -5.12
CA GLY A 174 -2.02 -2.55 -4.34
C GLY A 174 -3.05 -3.67 -4.16
N CYS A 175 -3.37 -4.41 -5.22
CA CYS A 175 -4.28 -5.56 -5.16
C CYS A 175 -3.73 -6.71 -4.30
N LEU A 176 -2.44 -7.01 -4.41
CA LEU A 176 -1.80 -8.04 -3.61
C LEU A 176 -1.83 -7.68 -2.11
N LEU A 177 -1.48 -6.44 -1.78
CA LEU A 177 -1.56 -5.96 -0.39
C LEU A 177 -3.00 -5.97 0.13
N TYR A 178 -3.99 -5.60 -0.69
CA TYR A 178 -5.40 -5.67 -0.32
C TYR A 178 -5.81 -7.12 -0.02
N PHE A 179 -5.41 -8.06 -0.88
CA PHE A 179 -5.65 -9.48 -0.66
C PHE A 179 -5.06 -9.94 0.68
N LEU A 180 -3.79 -9.65 0.94
CA LEU A 180 -3.13 -10.00 2.20
C LEU A 180 -3.78 -9.32 3.41
N ALA A 181 -4.15 -8.04 3.32
CA ALA A 181 -4.81 -7.30 4.39
C ALA A 181 -6.16 -7.92 4.78
N SER A 182 -6.89 -8.47 3.82
CA SER A 182 -8.16 -9.16 4.05
C SER A 182 -8.00 -10.41 4.94
N PHE A 183 -6.81 -11.03 4.95
CA PHE A 183 -6.47 -12.17 5.81
C PHE A 183 -5.70 -11.79 7.08
N ILE A 184 -5.42 -10.51 7.28
CA ILE A 184 -4.98 -9.99 8.58
C ILE A 184 -6.22 -9.71 9.43
N HIS A 185 -7.15 -8.92 8.90
CA HIS A 185 -8.40 -8.60 9.57
C HIS A 185 -9.48 -8.23 8.55
N GLU A 186 -10.68 -8.80 8.70
CA GLU A 186 -11.83 -8.61 7.80
C GLU A 186 -12.26 -7.14 7.64
N ARG A 187 -11.95 -6.25 8.60
CA ARG A 187 -12.26 -4.81 8.49
C ARG A 187 -11.59 -4.16 7.27
N TYR A 188 -10.42 -4.68 6.84
CA TYR A 188 -9.71 -4.12 5.69
C TYR A 188 -10.37 -4.44 4.34
N MET A 189 -11.36 -5.36 4.31
CA MET A 189 -12.22 -5.55 3.14
C MET A 189 -13.01 -4.29 2.80
N SER A 190 -13.28 -3.41 3.78
CA SER A 190 -13.95 -2.12 3.57
C SER A 190 -13.16 -1.15 2.67
N LEU A 191 -11.88 -1.41 2.38
CA LEU A 191 -11.11 -0.62 1.43
C LEU A 191 -11.46 -0.91 -0.03
N LEU A 192 -12.18 -2.02 -0.34
CA LEU A 192 -12.55 -2.38 -1.70
C LEU A 192 -13.33 -1.29 -2.44
N PRO A 193 -14.39 -0.66 -1.85
CA PRO A 193 -15.10 0.42 -2.50
C PRO A 193 -14.20 1.61 -2.86
N ALA A 194 -13.23 1.96 -1.99
CA ALA A 194 -12.28 3.03 -2.27
C ALA A 194 -11.34 2.68 -3.44
N LEU A 195 -10.88 1.44 -3.53
CA LEU A 195 -10.07 0.96 -4.65
C LEU A 195 -10.85 0.98 -5.96
N LEU A 196 -12.10 0.53 -5.96
CA LEU A 196 -12.97 0.53 -7.15
C LEU A 196 -13.31 1.96 -7.58
N LEU A 197 -13.61 2.86 -6.63
CA LEU A 197 -13.86 4.26 -6.92
C LEU A 197 -12.65 4.94 -7.55
N ALA A 198 -11.46 4.69 -7.02
CA ALA A 198 -10.22 5.23 -7.56
C ALA A 198 -9.94 4.73 -8.99
N LEU A 199 -10.27 3.46 -9.29
CA LEU A 199 -10.20 2.94 -10.66
C LEU A 199 -11.19 3.64 -11.59
N ALA A 200 -12.43 3.85 -11.14
CA ALA A 200 -13.47 4.51 -11.93
C ALA A 200 -13.12 5.98 -12.22
N LEU A 201 -12.55 6.68 -11.23
CA LEU A 201 -12.14 8.08 -11.34
C LEU A 201 -10.75 8.26 -11.97
N ALA A 202 -10.01 7.17 -12.20
CA ALA A 202 -8.69 7.24 -12.79
C ALA A 202 -8.76 7.92 -14.18
N PRO A 203 -8.06 9.04 -14.42
CA PRO A 203 -8.14 9.80 -15.68
C PRO A 203 -7.78 8.90 -16.86
N LYS A 204 -8.60 8.91 -17.92
CA LYS A 204 -8.35 8.11 -19.13
C LYS A 204 -6.99 8.43 -19.74
N ARG A 205 -6.29 7.42 -20.24
CA ARG A 205 -4.94 7.55 -20.81
C ARG A 205 -4.95 8.54 -21.97
N ARG A 206 -4.35 9.71 -21.79
CA ARG A 206 -4.15 10.70 -22.89
C ARG A 206 -3.15 10.23 -23.97
N GLY A 207 -2.62 9.03 -23.85
CA GLY A 207 -1.51 8.52 -24.65
C GLY A 207 -1.88 7.93 -26.02
N SER A 208 -3.16 7.70 -26.33
CA SER A 208 -3.56 7.18 -27.64
C SER A 208 -3.36 8.25 -28.74
N LYS A 209 -3.77 9.49 -28.51
CA LYS A 209 -3.65 10.54 -29.52
C LYS A 209 -2.20 10.86 -29.94
N ARG A 210 -1.26 10.84 -29.01
CA ARG A 210 0.16 11.15 -29.36
C ARG A 210 0.84 10.03 -30.14
N TYR A 211 0.42 8.77 -29.94
CA TYR A 211 0.92 7.65 -30.71
C TYR A 211 0.29 7.60 -32.11
N GLU A 212 -1.00 7.92 -32.22
CA GLU A 212 -1.69 8.05 -33.51
C GLU A 212 -1.20 9.24 -34.33
N ASP A 213 -0.99 10.42 -33.69
CA ASP A 213 -0.40 11.58 -34.34
C ASP A 213 1.06 11.33 -34.76
N GLY A 214 1.86 10.63 -33.95
CA GLY A 214 3.21 10.23 -34.31
C GLY A 214 3.21 9.23 -35.48
N ARG A 215 2.27 8.30 -35.51
CA ARG A 215 2.10 7.32 -36.59
C ARG A 215 1.59 7.97 -37.88
N ARG A 216 0.60 8.87 -37.78
CA ARG A 216 0.12 9.66 -38.92
C ARG A 216 1.19 10.59 -39.47
N GLY A 217 1.99 11.22 -38.60
CA GLY A 217 3.12 12.04 -39.05
C GLY A 217 4.23 11.24 -39.72
N SER A 218 4.46 10.01 -39.30
CA SER A 218 5.44 9.10 -39.90
C SER A 218 4.94 8.55 -41.25
N LEU A 219 3.65 8.22 -41.36
CA LEU A 219 3.04 7.73 -42.60
C LEU A 219 2.99 8.83 -43.66
N LYS A 220 2.64 10.08 -43.30
CA LYS A 220 2.74 11.24 -44.19
C LYS A 220 4.17 11.51 -44.67
N LYS A 221 5.18 11.35 -43.84
CA LYS A 221 6.60 11.45 -44.23
C LYS A 221 7.05 10.30 -45.12
N ALA A 222 6.41 9.13 -45.05
CA ALA A 222 6.67 7.97 -45.91
C ALA A 222 5.89 7.98 -47.22
N GLY A 223 5.07 9.01 -47.51
CA GLY A 223 4.32 9.14 -48.72
C GLY A 223 3.07 8.23 -48.83
N TRP A 224 2.62 7.68 -47.70
CA TRP A 224 1.39 6.90 -47.65
C TRP A 224 0.27 7.82 -47.16
N GLU A 225 -0.62 8.25 -48.08
CA GLU A 225 -1.88 8.88 -47.72
C GLU A 225 -2.87 7.75 -47.38
N GLU A 226 -3.35 7.73 -46.14
CA GLU A 226 -4.50 6.89 -45.76
C GLU A 226 -5.72 7.50 -46.48
N GLU A 227 -6.25 6.83 -47.49
CA GLU A 227 -7.55 7.15 -48.07
C GLU A 227 -8.59 7.11 -46.96
N ASP A 228 -9.31 8.21 -46.79
CA ASP A 228 -10.30 8.38 -45.72
C ASP A 228 -11.53 7.52 -46.01
N ASP A 229 -11.54 6.26 -45.54
CA ASP A 229 -12.65 5.32 -45.65
C ASP A 229 -13.98 5.84 -45.03
N GLY A 230 -13.96 7.04 -44.45
CA GLY A 230 -15.13 7.72 -43.88
C GLY A 230 -16.14 8.25 -44.93
N GLU A 231 -15.74 8.38 -46.20
CA GLU A 231 -16.61 8.90 -47.25
C GLU A 231 -17.42 7.78 -47.91
N TYR A 232 -16.89 6.55 -47.95
CA TYR A 232 -17.59 5.38 -48.50
C TYR A 232 -18.79 4.96 -47.64
N ALA A 233 -18.67 5.05 -46.32
CA ALA A 233 -19.74 4.68 -45.38
C ALA A 233 -20.91 5.70 -45.38
N ARG A 234 -20.68 6.95 -45.75
CA ARG A 234 -21.76 7.96 -45.86
C ARG A 234 -22.49 7.94 -47.21
N GLY A 235 -21.86 7.46 -48.25
CA GLY A 235 -22.47 7.28 -49.57
C GLY A 235 -23.55 6.19 -49.58
N THR A 236 -23.22 5.04 -49.04
CA THR A 236 -24.10 3.85 -48.99
C THR A 236 -25.34 4.03 -48.14
N VAL A 237 -25.25 4.78 -47.01
CA VAL A 237 -26.42 5.05 -46.15
C VAL A 237 -27.40 6.05 -46.82
N ARG A 238 -26.92 6.95 -47.68
CA ARG A 238 -27.79 7.90 -48.40
C ARG A 238 -28.51 7.26 -49.56
N GLU A 239 -27.90 6.33 -50.31
CA GLU A 239 -28.55 5.63 -51.42
C GLU A 239 -29.64 4.68 -50.92
N THR A 240 -29.41 3.91 -49.83
CA THR A 240 -30.44 3.03 -49.24
C THR A 240 -31.62 3.80 -48.68
N ALA A 241 -31.41 5.01 -48.11
CA ALA A 241 -32.49 5.84 -47.59
C ALA A 241 -33.35 6.49 -48.71
N GLN A 242 -32.81 6.71 -49.92
CA GLN A 242 -33.58 7.23 -51.07
C GLN A 242 -34.35 6.15 -51.79
N GLU A 243 -33.89 4.93 -51.84
CA GLU A 243 -34.64 3.79 -52.42
C GLU A 243 -35.85 3.40 -51.57
N THR A 244 -35.72 3.43 -50.23
CA THR A 244 -36.83 3.09 -49.32
C THR A 244 -37.95 4.16 -49.28
N ALA A 245 -37.67 5.38 -49.76
CA ALA A 245 -38.66 6.46 -49.84
C ALA A 245 -39.42 6.55 -51.17
N ARG A 246 -39.09 5.68 -52.17
CA ARG A 246 -39.71 5.63 -53.48
C ARG A 246 -40.52 4.34 -53.77
N GLY A 247 -40.60 3.43 -52.82
CA GLY A 247 -41.49 2.27 -52.80
C GLY A 247 -42.63 2.48 -51.83
#